data_40a386b747a3599b8accdc65449d5cff
#
_entry.id   40a386b747a3599b8accdc65449d5cff
#
_cell.length_a   1.000
_cell.length_b   1.000
_cell.length_c   1.000
_cell.angle_alpha   90.00
_cell.angle_beta   90.00
_cell.angle_gamma   90.00
#
_symmetry.space_group_name_H-M   'P 1'
#
loop_
_entity.id
_entity.type
_entity.pdbx_description
1 polymer ?
#
loop_
_entity_poly.entity_id
_entity_poly.type
_entity_poly.pdbx_seq_one_letter_code
_entity_poly.pdbx_strand_id
1 'polypeptide(L)'
;MQIQKLNVRCRPKDVVEVIAALTPDQCDYVCRKSFGPLLDITVVNLETRGLLDWLLENTNRLDMIIRAGPGKNLEITKDVIHQILGLPNAGGLPEKIDWAEAVAEAAAFKSRLGLGPRSFGVDKMKQHIEKGGADSVSMRYFFLIVFNHLLFCKGSFDITNDHIYWTRQIEQFGDFDWCQLIYNDLCNAVRKWHSRDKNQVTITVYGCCLVILVSLVKATRLTWFDANTFELYQIGHLYQGIYLQMTNNFGTFHIF
;
A
#
# COMPACT_ATOMS: atom_id res chain seq x y z
N MET A 1 31.85 -4.45 -1.15
CA MET A 1 30.60 -3.66 -1.03
C MET A 1 29.59 -4.55 -0.35
N GLN A 2 29.10 -4.18 0.83
CA GLN A 2 28.17 -5.01 1.58
C GLN A 2 26.77 -4.84 0.95
N ILE A 3 26.17 -5.95 0.51
CA ILE A 3 24.82 -5.91 -0.09
C ILE A 3 23.82 -5.55 1.01
N GLN A 4 23.19 -4.38 0.90
CA GLN A 4 22.16 -3.94 1.83
C GLN A 4 20.90 -4.80 1.68
N LYS A 5 20.36 -5.27 2.79
CA LYS A 5 19.13 -6.06 2.81
C LYS A 5 17.92 -5.14 2.90
N LEU A 6 17.04 -5.17 1.90
CA LEU A 6 15.76 -4.45 1.98
C LEU A 6 14.75 -5.22 2.82
N ASN A 7 14.13 -4.49 3.74
CA ASN A 7 13.03 -4.96 4.55
C ASN A 7 11.75 -4.23 4.11
N VAL A 8 11.04 -4.81 3.14
CA VAL A 8 9.81 -4.24 2.59
C VAL A 8 8.65 -4.56 3.52
N ARG A 9 7.95 -3.52 3.99
CA ARG A 9 6.83 -3.66 4.93
C ARG A 9 5.47 -3.80 4.26
N CYS A 10 5.36 -3.41 2.99
CA CYS A 10 4.17 -3.66 2.19
C CYS A 10 4.02 -5.16 1.92
N ARG A 11 2.95 -5.78 2.40
CA ARG A 11 2.64 -7.22 2.30
C ARG A 11 1.25 -7.46 1.73
N PRO A 12 1.05 -7.25 0.42
CA PRO A 12 -0.26 -7.44 -0.22
C PRO A 12 -0.85 -8.83 0.01
N LYS A 13 -0.01 -9.85 0.16
CA LYS A 13 -0.45 -11.24 0.42
C LYS A 13 -1.43 -11.33 1.59
N ASP A 14 -1.14 -10.67 2.71
CA ASP A 14 -2.01 -10.71 3.89
C ASP A 14 -3.38 -10.08 3.60
N VAL A 15 -3.42 -9.06 2.73
CA VAL A 15 -4.67 -8.41 2.29
C VAL A 15 -5.45 -9.33 1.35
N VAL A 16 -4.79 -9.96 0.37
CA VAL A 16 -5.41 -10.92 -0.55
C VAL A 16 -6.01 -12.11 0.20
N GLU A 17 -5.29 -12.66 1.18
CA GLU A 17 -5.78 -13.76 2.01
C GLU A 17 -7.05 -13.37 2.79
N VAL A 18 -7.09 -12.15 3.33
CA VAL A 18 -8.27 -11.66 4.05
C VAL A 18 -9.43 -11.40 3.10
N ILE A 19 -9.19 -10.82 1.93
CA ILE A 19 -10.23 -10.61 0.91
C ILE A 19 -10.87 -11.95 0.52
N ALA A 20 -10.06 -13.00 0.31
CA ALA A 20 -10.56 -14.32 -0.03
C ALA A 20 -11.44 -14.97 1.08
N ALA A 21 -11.33 -14.51 2.32
CA ALA A 21 -12.11 -14.98 3.46
C ALA A 21 -13.37 -14.15 3.74
N LEU A 22 -13.58 -13.03 3.02
CA LEU A 22 -14.76 -12.18 3.23
C LEU A 22 -16.05 -12.86 2.76
N THR A 23 -17.10 -12.69 3.54
CA THR A 23 -18.46 -13.04 3.11
C THR A 23 -19.00 -12.01 2.10
N PRO A 24 -20.05 -12.34 1.31
CA PRO A 24 -20.69 -11.37 0.40
C PRO A 24 -21.11 -10.08 1.11
N ASP A 25 -21.71 -10.16 2.29
CA ASP A 25 -22.14 -8.99 3.07
C ASP A 25 -20.97 -8.09 3.50
N GLN A 26 -19.81 -8.71 3.81
CA GLN A 26 -18.58 -7.99 4.12
C GLN A 26 -18.01 -7.31 2.87
N CYS A 27 -18.02 -7.98 1.71
CA CYS A 27 -17.63 -7.37 0.43
C CYS A 27 -18.52 -6.17 0.10
N ASP A 28 -19.84 -6.31 0.26
CA ASP A 28 -20.77 -5.21 0.05
C ASP A 28 -20.52 -4.04 1.01
N TYR A 29 -20.15 -4.34 2.26
CA TYR A 29 -19.75 -3.29 3.20
C TYR A 29 -18.53 -2.52 2.69
N VAL A 30 -17.48 -3.22 2.25
CA VAL A 30 -16.26 -2.61 1.69
C VAL A 30 -16.60 -1.73 0.48
N CYS A 31 -17.46 -2.21 -0.43
CA CYS A 31 -17.92 -1.46 -1.59
C CYS A 31 -18.66 -0.17 -1.17
N ARG A 32 -19.57 -0.24 -0.20
CA ARG A 32 -20.29 0.94 0.32
C ARG A 32 -19.36 1.98 0.97
N LYS A 33 -18.19 1.58 1.43
CA LYS A 33 -17.16 2.49 1.97
C LYS A 33 -16.20 3.01 0.90
N SER A 34 -16.49 2.79 -0.39
CA SER A 34 -15.69 3.22 -1.55
C SER A 34 -14.31 2.55 -1.63
N PHE A 35 -14.15 1.37 -1.02
CA PHE A 35 -12.94 0.56 -1.08
C PHE A 35 -13.12 -0.70 -1.93
N GLY A 36 -14.23 -0.83 -2.65
CA GLY A 36 -14.56 -1.97 -3.51
C GLY A 36 -13.44 -2.39 -4.46
N PRO A 37 -12.77 -1.46 -5.18
CA PRO A 37 -11.68 -1.81 -6.09
C PRO A 37 -10.51 -2.55 -5.43
N LEU A 38 -10.30 -2.43 -4.12
CA LEU A 38 -9.28 -3.21 -3.42
C LEU A 38 -9.61 -4.69 -3.34
N LEU A 39 -10.86 -5.09 -3.48
CA LEU A 39 -11.28 -6.50 -3.48
C LEU A 39 -10.73 -7.27 -4.68
N ASP A 40 -10.35 -6.56 -5.75
CA ASP A 40 -9.80 -7.13 -6.97
C ASP A 40 -8.26 -7.27 -6.94
N ILE A 41 -7.62 -6.93 -5.81
CA ILE A 41 -6.17 -7.07 -5.67
C ILE A 41 -5.78 -8.54 -5.63
N THR A 42 -4.92 -8.94 -6.57
CA THR A 42 -4.40 -10.32 -6.69
C THR A 42 -2.89 -10.41 -6.47
N VAL A 43 -2.20 -9.27 -6.30
CA VAL A 43 -0.75 -9.23 -6.07
C VAL A 43 -0.42 -9.79 -4.69
N VAL A 44 0.28 -10.92 -4.65
CA VAL A 44 0.67 -11.57 -3.40
C VAL A 44 2.11 -11.26 -2.97
N ASN A 45 3.02 -11.02 -3.91
CA ASN A 45 4.44 -10.80 -3.62
C ASN A 45 5.01 -9.56 -4.32
N LEU A 46 5.88 -8.84 -3.61
CA LEU A 46 6.69 -7.76 -4.15
C LEU A 46 8.15 -8.25 -4.23
N GLU A 47 8.40 -9.30 -5.05
CA GLU A 47 9.69 -10.01 -5.05
C GLU A 47 10.86 -9.23 -5.65
N THR A 48 10.59 -8.14 -6.33
CA THR A 48 11.58 -7.33 -7.05
C THR A 48 12.25 -6.29 -6.16
N ARG A 49 12.91 -6.74 -5.10
CA ARG A 49 13.59 -5.84 -4.15
C ARG A 49 14.63 -4.94 -4.82
N GLY A 50 15.39 -5.46 -5.77
CA GLY A 50 16.37 -4.67 -6.51
C GLY A 50 15.73 -3.59 -7.38
N LEU A 51 14.58 -3.87 -8.00
CA LEU A 51 13.82 -2.86 -8.75
C LEU A 51 13.24 -1.80 -7.83
N LEU A 52 12.69 -2.19 -6.67
CA LEU A 52 12.16 -1.23 -5.72
C LEU A 52 13.25 -0.30 -5.16
N ASP A 53 14.45 -0.85 -4.87
CA ASP A 53 15.63 -0.09 -4.50
C ASP A 53 15.99 0.94 -5.57
N TRP A 54 16.11 0.50 -6.82
CA TRP A 54 16.39 1.37 -7.95
C TRP A 54 15.33 2.46 -8.15
N LEU A 55 14.04 2.11 -8.07
CA LEU A 55 12.95 3.07 -8.19
C LEU A 55 13.01 4.14 -7.10
N LEU A 56 13.22 3.74 -5.85
CA LEU A 56 13.34 4.68 -4.72
C LEU A 56 14.56 5.58 -4.85
N GLU A 57 15.72 5.06 -5.30
CA GLU A 57 16.91 5.89 -5.56
C GLU A 57 16.69 6.92 -6.67
N ASN A 58 15.91 6.55 -7.71
CA ASN A 58 15.63 7.42 -8.85
C ASN A 58 14.37 8.27 -8.67
N THR A 59 13.66 8.15 -7.55
CA THR A 59 12.52 9.01 -7.23
C THR A 59 13.00 10.30 -6.60
N ASN A 60 12.68 11.43 -7.20
CA ASN A 60 12.96 12.74 -6.63
C ASN A 60 12.03 13.00 -5.43
N ARG A 61 12.62 13.30 -4.28
CA ARG A 61 11.92 13.52 -3.00
C ARG A 61 11.06 14.79 -2.93
N LEU A 62 11.21 15.73 -3.88
CA LEU A 62 10.51 17.01 -3.88
C LEU A 62 9.25 16.98 -4.75
N ASP A 63 9.33 16.35 -5.91
CA ASP A 63 8.27 16.34 -6.93
C ASP A 63 7.67 14.94 -7.20
N MET A 64 8.19 13.89 -6.51
CA MET A 64 7.74 12.50 -6.69
C MET A 64 7.85 11.99 -8.14
N ILE A 65 8.82 12.51 -8.90
CA ILE A 65 9.11 12.05 -10.26
C ILE A 65 10.18 10.96 -10.21
N ILE A 66 9.88 9.81 -10.77
CA ILE A 66 10.84 8.73 -11.00
C ILE A 66 11.53 8.98 -12.33
N ARG A 67 12.85 9.14 -12.33
CA ARG A 67 13.65 9.31 -13.53
C ARG A 67 14.06 7.95 -14.07
N ALA A 68 13.33 7.46 -15.07
CA ALA A 68 13.51 6.13 -15.65
C ALA A 68 14.50 6.07 -16.82
N GLY A 69 15.10 7.22 -17.18
CA GLY A 69 16.07 7.36 -18.29
C GLY A 69 15.96 8.72 -18.97
N PRO A 70 16.78 8.99 -20.00
CA PRO A 70 16.75 10.24 -20.74
C PRO A 70 15.34 10.52 -21.31
N GLY A 71 14.72 11.63 -20.85
CA GLY A 71 13.37 12.02 -21.28
C GLY A 71 12.23 11.12 -20.79
N LYS A 72 12.50 10.10 -19.95
CA LYS A 72 11.49 9.18 -19.42
C LYS A 72 11.27 9.47 -17.93
N ASN A 73 10.28 10.26 -17.64
CA ASN A 73 9.88 10.62 -16.29
C ASN A 73 8.51 10.01 -15.96
N LEU A 74 8.38 9.40 -14.79
CA LEU A 74 7.13 8.89 -14.25
C LEU A 74 6.74 9.73 -13.06
N GLU A 75 5.67 10.46 -13.17
CA GLU A 75 5.16 11.27 -12.08
C GLU A 75 4.20 10.45 -11.23
N ILE A 76 4.45 10.39 -9.92
CA ILE A 76 3.52 9.80 -8.96
C ILE A 76 2.64 10.93 -8.42
N THR A 77 1.37 10.92 -8.78
CA THR A 77 0.35 11.88 -8.32
C THR A 77 -0.77 11.15 -7.59
N LYS A 78 -1.65 11.88 -6.94
CA LYS A 78 -2.87 11.31 -6.36
C LYS A 78 -3.78 10.69 -7.42
N ASP A 79 -3.81 11.25 -8.65
CA ASP A 79 -4.58 10.68 -9.76
C ASP A 79 -4.02 9.34 -10.22
N VAL A 80 -2.70 9.19 -10.24
CA VAL A 80 -2.04 7.92 -10.51
C VAL A 80 -2.37 6.89 -9.42
N ILE A 81 -2.39 7.31 -8.16
CA ILE A 81 -2.79 6.45 -7.04
C ILE A 81 -4.25 6.00 -7.19
N HIS A 82 -5.14 6.93 -7.53
CA HIS A 82 -6.54 6.62 -7.83
C HIS A 82 -6.68 5.59 -8.96
N GLN A 83 -5.97 5.78 -10.07
CA GLN A 83 -5.96 4.84 -11.20
C GLN A 83 -5.41 3.46 -10.85
N ILE A 84 -4.54 3.34 -9.85
CA ILE A 84 -3.93 2.07 -9.42
C ILE A 84 -4.80 1.37 -8.39
N LEU A 85 -5.32 2.09 -7.40
CA LEU A 85 -5.99 1.52 -6.23
C LEU A 85 -7.52 1.65 -6.30
N GLY A 86 -8.05 2.52 -7.19
CA GLY A 86 -9.49 2.79 -7.30
C GLY A 86 -10.10 3.49 -6.06
N LEU A 87 -9.27 4.02 -5.15
CA LEU A 87 -9.74 4.67 -3.93
C LEU A 87 -10.22 6.11 -4.20
N PRO A 88 -11.05 6.69 -3.31
CA PRO A 88 -11.51 8.07 -3.44
C PRO A 88 -10.36 9.07 -3.61
N ASN A 89 -10.51 9.96 -4.61
CA ASN A 89 -9.54 10.99 -5.01
C ASN A 89 -10.10 12.41 -4.81
N ALA A 90 -11.13 12.55 -4.00
CA ALA A 90 -11.75 13.82 -3.65
C ALA A 90 -12.35 13.72 -2.25
N GLY A 91 -12.62 14.87 -1.64
CA GLY A 91 -13.16 14.93 -0.28
C GLY A 91 -12.21 15.61 0.69
N GLY A 92 -12.48 15.52 1.98
CA GLY A 92 -11.63 16.00 3.06
C GLY A 92 -10.51 15.00 3.37
N LEU A 93 -9.49 15.44 4.11
CA LEU A 93 -8.58 14.50 4.75
C LEU A 93 -9.19 14.03 6.08
N PRO A 94 -8.88 12.79 6.52
CA PRO A 94 -9.20 12.37 7.88
C PRO A 94 -8.65 13.37 8.91
N GLU A 95 -9.30 13.44 10.06
CA GLU A 95 -8.84 14.30 11.14
C GLU A 95 -7.35 14.10 11.44
N LYS A 96 -6.67 15.23 11.69
CA LYS A 96 -5.29 15.19 12.16
C LYS A 96 -5.23 14.43 13.48
N ILE A 97 -4.26 13.52 13.57
CA ILE A 97 -4.12 12.65 14.73
C ILE A 97 -3.84 13.49 15.98
N ASP A 98 -4.76 13.44 16.94
CA ASP A 98 -4.46 13.76 18.33
C ASP A 98 -3.82 12.52 18.98
N TRP A 99 -2.57 12.63 19.38
CA TRP A 99 -1.84 11.49 19.92
C TRP A 99 -2.36 11.01 21.28
N ALA A 100 -2.91 11.91 22.09
CA ALA A 100 -3.50 11.52 23.38
C ALA A 100 -4.78 10.69 23.15
N GLU A 101 -5.65 11.16 22.25
CA GLU A 101 -6.83 10.41 21.83
C GLU A 101 -6.48 9.10 21.13
N ALA A 102 -5.47 9.09 20.25
CA ALA A 102 -5.03 7.89 19.54
C ALA A 102 -4.54 6.80 20.50
N VAL A 103 -3.81 7.17 21.54
CA VAL A 103 -3.37 6.25 22.59
C VAL A 103 -4.56 5.70 23.38
N ALA A 104 -5.51 6.58 23.76
CA ALA A 104 -6.71 6.17 24.50
C ALA A 104 -7.59 5.23 23.66
N GLU A 105 -7.84 5.56 22.39
CA GLU A 105 -8.60 4.73 21.46
C GLU A 105 -7.94 3.37 21.23
N ALA A 106 -6.60 3.35 21.08
CA ALA A 106 -5.85 2.10 20.93
C ALA A 106 -5.95 1.22 22.19
N ALA A 107 -5.91 1.80 23.39
CA ALA A 107 -6.10 1.07 24.63
C ALA A 107 -7.51 0.47 24.72
N ALA A 108 -8.54 1.26 24.42
CA ALA A 108 -9.93 0.79 24.38
C ALA A 108 -10.15 -0.31 23.33
N PHE A 109 -9.56 -0.16 22.14
CA PHE A 109 -9.62 -1.15 21.07
C PHE A 109 -8.99 -2.48 21.48
N LYS A 110 -7.78 -2.44 22.07
CA LYS A 110 -7.08 -3.64 22.58
C LYS A 110 -7.87 -4.33 23.70
N SER A 111 -8.45 -3.55 24.61
CA SER A 111 -9.27 -4.09 25.70
C SER A 111 -10.48 -4.86 25.16
N ARG A 112 -11.17 -4.32 24.14
CA ARG A 112 -12.31 -5.00 23.48
C ARG A 112 -11.90 -6.33 22.82
N LEU A 113 -10.67 -6.44 22.36
CA LEU A 113 -10.09 -7.68 21.80
C LEU A 113 -9.59 -8.66 22.87
N GLY A 114 -9.65 -8.31 24.16
CA GLY A 114 -9.04 -9.07 25.23
C GLY A 114 -7.49 -9.10 25.14
N LEU A 115 -6.88 -8.09 24.49
CA LEU A 115 -5.45 -7.97 24.35
C LEU A 115 -4.88 -7.10 25.47
N GLY A 116 -3.69 -7.49 25.95
CA GLY A 116 -2.92 -6.65 26.87
C GLY A 116 -2.36 -5.39 26.19
N PRO A 117 -1.57 -4.60 26.93
CA PRO A 117 -0.98 -3.35 26.42
C PRO A 117 0.07 -3.57 25.31
N ARG A 118 0.51 -4.80 25.11
CA ARG A 118 1.53 -5.15 24.10
C ARG A 118 1.07 -4.86 22.68
N SER A 119 2.01 -4.72 21.78
CA SER A 119 1.76 -4.69 20.34
C SER A 119 1.13 -6.00 19.86
N PHE A 120 0.35 -5.93 18.80
CA PHE A 120 -0.31 -7.08 18.20
C PHE A 120 -0.32 -6.96 16.66
N GLY A 121 -0.25 -8.10 16.01
CA GLY A 121 -0.30 -8.21 14.56
C GLY A 121 -1.69 -8.54 14.03
N VAL A 122 -1.77 -8.84 12.73
CA VAL A 122 -3.02 -9.02 11.98
C VAL A 122 -3.75 -10.34 12.27
N ASP A 123 -3.08 -11.36 12.82
CA ASP A 123 -3.68 -12.71 12.98
C ASP A 123 -4.94 -12.71 13.86
N LYS A 124 -4.93 -11.88 14.93
CA LYS A 124 -6.12 -11.75 15.77
C LYS A 124 -7.31 -11.12 15.03
N MET A 125 -7.02 -10.19 14.11
CA MET A 125 -8.05 -9.53 13.31
C MET A 125 -8.61 -10.47 12.24
N LYS A 126 -7.76 -11.30 11.58
CA LYS A 126 -8.21 -12.34 10.65
C LYS A 126 -9.24 -13.25 11.31
N GLN A 127 -8.96 -13.74 12.53
CA GLN A 127 -9.90 -14.58 13.30
C GLN A 127 -11.26 -13.90 13.58
N HIS A 128 -11.29 -12.57 13.73
CA HIS A 128 -12.55 -11.84 13.94
C HIS A 128 -13.32 -11.65 12.63
N ILE A 129 -12.64 -11.42 11.52
CA ILE A 129 -13.25 -11.29 10.18
C ILE A 129 -13.91 -12.62 9.77
N GLU A 130 -13.27 -13.75 10.01
CA GLU A 130 -13.77 -15.10 9.73
C GLU A 130 -15.08 -15.45 10.47
N LYS A 131 -15.42 -14.71 11.55
CA LYS A 131 -16.71 -14.85 12.23
C LYS A 131 -17.90 -14.29 11.42
N GLY A 132 -17.64 -13.58 10.32
CA GLY A 132 -18.63 -13.18 9.33
C GLY A 132 -19.46 -11.93 9.68
N GLY A 133 -19.15 -11.19 10.73
CA GLY A 133 -19.83 -9.93 11.04
C GLY A 133 -19.55 -8.85 9.99
N ALA A 134 -20.60 -8.20 9.48
CA ALA A 134 -20.54 -7.12 8.49
C ALA A 134 -20.92 -5.75 9.08
N ASP A 135 -20.83 -5.59 10.38
CA ASP A 135 -21.01 -4.31 11.09
C ASP A 135 -19.70 -3.50 11.10
N SER A 136 -19.79 -2.22 11.47
CA SER A 136 -18.65 -1.31 11.49
C SER A 136 -17.53 -1.78 12.42
N VAL A 137 -17.85 -2.45 13.53
CA VAL A 137 -16.84 -2.95 14.47
C VAL A 137 -16.06 -4.12 13.87
N SER A 138 -16.77 -5.07 13.26
CA SER A 138 -16.17 -6.25 12.61
C SER A 138 -15.34 -5.84 11.38
N MET A 139 -15.87 -4.92 10.56
CA MET A 139 -15.20 -4.48 9.34
C MET A 139 -14.00 -3.56 9.62
N ARG A 140 -13.94 -2.94 10.79
CA ARG A 140 -12.77 -2.18 11.23
C ARG A 140 -11.48 -3.02 11.23
N TYR A 141 -11.59 -4.33 11.52
CA TYR A 141 -10.44 -5.24 11.48
C TYR A 141 -9.89 -5.40 10.06
N PHE A 142 -10.76 -5.48 9.05
CA PHE A 142 -10.37 -5.52 7.66
C PHE A 142 -9.57 -4.28 7.26
N PHE A 143 -10.10 -3.09 7.55
CA PHE A 143 -9.42 -1.83 7.20
C PHE A 143 -8.10 -1.65 7.94
N LEU A 144 -7.97 -2.11 9.17
CA LEU A 144 -6.69 -2.11 9.90
C LEU A 144 -5.64 -2.98 9.21
N ILE A 145 -6.02 -4.14 8.67
CA ILE A 145 -5.10 -4.99 7.91
C ILE A 145 -4.70 -4.29 6.60
N VAL A 146 -5.66 -3.75 5.86
CA VAL A 146 -5.41 -3.00 4.62
C VAL A 146 -4.49 -1.80 4.86
N PHE A 147 -4.73 -1.02 5.91
CA PHE A 147 -3.90 0.14 6.25
C PHE A 147 -2.48 -0.29 6.62
N ASN A 148 -2.33 -1.30 7.46
CA ASN A 148 -1.02 -1.69 7.97
C ASN A 148 -0.17 -2.45 6.95
N HIS A 149 -0.78 -3.30 6.12
CA HIS A 149 -0.05 -4.19 5.21
C HIS A 149 -0.03 -3.74 3.75
N LEU A 150 -0.82 -2.72 3.39
CA LEU A 150 -0.88 -2.25 2.01
C LEU A 150 -0.70 -0.73 1.88
N LEU A 151 -1.56 0.08 2.53
CA LEU A 151 -1.67 1.50 2.21
C LEU A 151 -0.67 2.37 2.99
N PHE A 152 -0.51 2.14 4.31
CA PHE A 152 0.27 2.98 5.21
C PHE A 152 1.30 2.17 6.00
N CYS A 153 2.13 1.41 5.27
CA CYS A 153 3.08 0.47 5.85
C CYS A 153 4.14 1.19 6.71
N LYS A 154 4.25 0.79 7.98
CA LYS A 154 5.16 1.39 8.98
C LYS A 154 6.41 0.52 9.23
N GLY A 155 7.20 0.86 10.24
CA GLY A 155 8.45 0.16 10.58
C GLY A 155 8.28 -1.26 11.14
N SER A 156 7.13 -1.60 11.70
CA SER A 156 6.78 -2.94 12.15
C SER A 156 5.48 -3.44 11.50
N PHE A 157 5.19 -4.73 11.65
CA PHE A 157 3.91 -5.31 11.23
C PHE A 157 2.84 -5.22 12.33
N ASP A 158 3.18 -4.62 13.46
CA ASP A 158 2.20 -4.37 14.51
C ASP A 158 1.23 -3.27 14.11
N ILE A 159 0.00 -3.41 14.55
CA ILE A 159 -1.01 -2.38 14.34
C ILE A 159 -0.68 -1.16 15.17
N THR A 160 -0.66 -0.01 14.53
CA THR A 160 -0.25 1.26 15.13
C THR A 160 -1.45 2.07 15.61
N ASN A 161 -1.21 2.98 16.56
CA ASN A 161 -2.28 3.79 17.16
C ASN A 161 -2.93 4.73 16.14
N ASP A 162 -2.17 5.24 15.15
CA ASP A 162 -2.69 6.07 14.07
C ASP A 162 -3.68 5.30 13.17
N HIS A 163 -3.39 4.04 12.83
CA HIS A 163 -4.33 3.21 12.07
C HIS A 163 -5.62 2.96 12.86
N ILE A 164 -5.50 2.67 14.16
CA ILE A 164 -6.67 2.49 15.03
C ILE A 164 -7.48 3.78 15.12
N TYR A 165 -6.82 4.93 15.22
CA TYR A 165 -7.45 6.23 15.30
C TYR A 165 -8.25 6.55 14.02
N TRP A 166 -7.66 6.42 12.84
CA TRP A 166 -8.35 6.68 11.58
C TRP A 166 -9.52 5.73 11.34
N THR A 167 -9.38 4.44 11.67
CA THR A 167 -10.45 3.46 11.46
C THR A 167 -11.65 3.65 12.39
N ARG A 168 -11.59 4.54 13.40
CA ARG A 168 -12.77 4.91 14.22
C ARG A 168 -13.84 5.60 13.38
N GLN A 169 -13.45 6.29 12.31
CA GLN A 169 -14.32 7.04 11.40
C GLN A 169 -14.76 6.23 10.17
N ILE A 170 -14.82 4.90 10.28
CA ILE A 170 -15.13 3.98 9.18
C ILE A 170 -16.41 4.35 8.41
N GLU A 171 -17.40 4.94 9.08
CA GLU A 171 -18.64 5.34 8.45
C GLU A 171 -18.47 6.50 7.45
N GLN A 172 -17.44 7.31 7.62
CA GLN A 172 -17.11 8.48 6.79
C GLN A 172 -16.04 8.17 5.72
N PHE A 173 -15.64 6.91 5.54
CA PHE A 173 -14.53 6.54 4.64
C PHE A 173 -14.75 6.98 3.19
N GLY A 174 -16.00 7.01 2.72
CA GLY A 174 -16.34 7.50 1.39
C GLY A 174 -16.13 9.00 1.20
N ASP A 175 -16.06 9.78 2.29
CA ASP A 175 -15.98 11.24 2.27
C ASP A 175 -14.51 11.75 2.28
N PHE A 176 -13.54 10.85 2.44
CA PHE A 176 -12.13 11.20 2.55
C PHE A 176 -11.36 11.03 1.23
N ASP A 177 -10.45 11.95 0.94
CA ASP A 177 -9.46 11.83 -0.14
C ASP A 177 -8.31 10.91 0.29
N TRP A 178 -8.54 9.59 0.18
CA TRP A 178 -7.55 8.57 0.53
C TRP A 178 -6.33 8.62 -0.39
N CYS A 179 -6.51 8.99 -1.66
CA CYS A 179 -5.40 9.11 -2.59
C CYS A 179 -4.42 10.20 -2.19
N GLN A 180 -4.93 11.34 -1.69
CA GLN A 180 -4.08 12.40 -1.16
C GLN A 180 -3.35 11.96 0.12
N LEU A 181 -4.02 11.22 1.01
CA LEU A 181 -3.38 10.71 2.23
C LEU A 181 -2.26 9.72 1.91
N ILE A 182 -2.50 8.78 0.99
CA ILE A 182 -1.50 7.81 0.51
C ILE A 182 -0.34 8.54 -0.18
N TYR A 183 -0.62 9.54 -1.01
CA TYR A 183 0.40 10.37 -1.64
C TYR A 183 1.32 11.04 -0.60
N ASN A 184 0.73 11.64 0.43
CA ASN A 184 1.48 12.28 1.52
C ASN A 184 2.37 11.27 2.28
N ASP A 185 1.86 10.06 2.55
CA ASP A 185 2.63 8.98 3.20
C ASP A 185 3.78 8.49 2.31
N LEU A 186 3.56 8.35 1.01
CA LEU A 186 4.60 7.99 0.03
C LEU A 186 5.68 9.07 -0.06
N CYS A 187 5.32 10.36 -0.09
CA CYS A 187 6.29 11.46 -0.03
C CYS A 187 7.18 11.36 1.22
N ASN A 188 6.60 11.05 2.37
CA ASN A 188 7.35 10.85 3.60
C ASN A 188 8.24 9.60 3.55
N ALA A 189 7.76 8.51 2.95
CA ALA A 189 8.54 7.29 2.76
C ALA A 189 9.77 7.53 1.86
N VAL A 190 9.60 8.24 0.74
CA VAL A 190 10.70 8.61 -0.17
C VAL A 190 11.69 9.55 0.51
N ARG A 191 11.22 10.54 1.29
CA ARG A 191 12.12 11.42 2.07
C ARG A 191 12.95 10.62 3.08
N LYS A 192 12.33 9.68 3.81
CA LYS A 192 13.04 8.77 4.74
C LYS A 192 14.05 7.90 4.01
N TRP A 193 13.70 7.42 2.82
CA TRP A 193 14.63 6.65 1.98
C TRP A 193 15.89 7.45 1.68
N HIS A 194 15.76 8.68 1.19
CA HIS A 194 16.91 9.54 0.84
C HIS A 194 17.71 10.03 2.04
N SER A 195 17.12 10.09 3.23
CA SER A 195 17.80 10.49 4.48
C SER A 195 18.33 9.30 5.30
N ARG A 196 18.22 8.06 4.77
CA ARG A 196 18.67 6.88 5.49
C ARG A 196 20.19 6.85 5.67
N ASP A 197 20.64 6.20 6.73
CA ASP A 197 22.05 5.87 6.90
C ASP A 197 22.45 4.74 5.92
N LYS A 198 23.30 5.07 4.94
CA LYS A 198 23.77 4.13 3.93
C LYS A 198 24.71 3.03 4.47
N ASN A 199 25.16 3.14 5.72
CA ASN A 199 26.00 2.14 6.38
C ASN A 199 25.17 1.05 7.08
N GLN A 200 23.85 1.21 7.17
CA GLN A 200 22.99 0.18 7.77
C GLN A 200 22.95 -1.09 6.91
N VAL A 201 23.04 -2.24 7.57
CA VAL A 201 22.96 -3.57 6.93
C VAL A 201 21.53 -3.83 6.41
N THR A 202 20.53 -3.35 7.12
CA THR A 202 19.12 -3.55 6.77
C THR A 202 18.41 -2.21 6.66
N ILE A 203 17.76 -1.95 5.54
CA ILE A 203 17.00 -0.74 5.29
C ILE A 203 15.51 -1.11 5.21
N THR A 204 14.69 -0.39 5.97
CA THR A 204 13.23 -0.58 5.93
C THR A 204 12.59 0.34 4.89
N VAL A 205 11.77 -0.24 4.03
CA VAL A 205 10.96 0.47 3.04
C VAL A 205 9.54 0.62 3.58
N TYR A 206 9.06 1.85 3.61
CA TYR A 206 7.77 2.27 4.13
C TYR A 206 6.76 2.59 3.03
N GLY A 207 5.50 2.80 3.41
CA GLY A 207 4.43 3.26 2.52
C GLY A 207 3.92 2.19 1.55
N CYS A 208 3.03 2.60 0.67
CA CYS A 208 2.42 1.73 -0.34
C CYS A 208 3.36 1.49 -1.52
N CYS A 209 4.37 0.61 -1.34
CA CYS A 209 5.34 0.28 -2.40
C CYS A 209 4.70 -0.28 -3.67
N LEU A 210 3.48 -0.85 -3.57
CA LEU A 210 2.72 -1.32 -4.71
C LEU A 210 2.48 -0.19 -5.73
N VAL A 211 2.16 1.02 -5.27
CA VAL A 211 1.95 2.18 -6.15
C VAL A 211 3.21 2.48 -6.96
N ILE A 212 4.38 2.50 -6.33
CA ILE A 212 5.67 2.78 -7.00
C ILE A 212 5.96 1.74 -8.08
N LEU A 213 5.76 0.46 -7.77
CA LEU A 213 6.00 -0.64 -8.71
C LEU A 213 5.01 -0.65 -9.88
N VAL A 214 3.71 -0.46 -9.60
CA VAL A 214 2.66 -0.47 -10.64
C VAL A 214 2.76 0.76 -11.55
N SER A 215 3.18 1.92 -11.03
CA SER A 215 3.42 3.12 -11.84
C SER A 215 4.43 2.85 -12.96
N LEU A 216 5.52 2.14 -12.66
CA LEU A 216 6.50 1.75 -13.68
C LEU A 216 5.87 0.81 -14.73
N VAL A 217 5.11 -0.20 -14.31
CA VAL A 217 4.46 -1.14 -15.24
C VAL A 217 3.50 -0.44 -16.20
N LYS A 218 2.69 0.50 -15.68
CA LYS A 218 1.78 1.30 -16.53
C LYS A 218 2.54 2.13 -17.57
N ALA A 219 3.58 2.81 -17.14
CA ALA A 219 4.35 3.68 -18.03
C ALA A 219 5.06 2.90 -19.16
N THR A 220 5.55 1.71 -18.86
CA THR A 220 6.22 0.88 -19.87
C THR A 220 5.24 0.27 -20.88
N ARG A 221 4.01 -0.07 -20.48
CA ARG A 221 2.98 -0.49 -21.42
C ARG A 221 2.65 0.60 -22.44
N LEU A 222 2.68 1.86 -22.03
CA LEU A 222 2.41 3.00 -22.92
C LEU A 222 3.57 3.30 -23.89
N THR A 223 4.80 2.88 -23.55
CA THR A 223 6.01 3.22 -24.34
C THR A 223 6.57 2.06 -25.17
N TRP A 224 6.10 0.81 -24.98
CA TRP A 224 6.63 -0.37 -25.66
C TRP A 224 6.26 -0.49 -27.13
N PHE A 225 5.31 0.30 -27.64
CA PHE A 225 5.03 0.34 -29.06
C PHE A 225 6.11 1.08 -29.88
N ASP A 226 7.04 1.82 -29.24
CA ASP A 226 8.06 2.65 -29.90
C ASP A 226 9.53 2.31 -29.59
N ALA A 227 9.85 1.18 -28.95
CA ALA A 227 11.19 1.02 -28.36
C ALA A 227 12.11 0.08 -29.13
N ASN A 228 13.01 0.68 -29.89
CA ASN A 228 14.35 0.18 -30.20
C ASN A 228 15.38 0.82 -29.23
N THR A 229 15.49 0.45 -27.96
CA THR A 229 16.56 0.95 -27.08
C THR A 229 17.11 -0.10 -26.11
N PHE A 230 18.39 -0.36 -26.29
CA PHE A 230 19.22 -1.40 -25.65
C PHE A 230 19.36 -1.31 -24.11
N GLU A 231 19.12 -0.14 -23.51
CA GLU A 231 19.24 0.05 -22.05
C GLU A 231 18.10 -0.59 -21.24
N LEU A 232 16.95 -0.82 -21.86
CA LEU A 232 15.83 -1.55 -21.25
C LEU A 232 16.09 -3.05 -21.13
N TYR A 233 17.16 -3.57 -21.74
CA TYR A 233 17.48 -5.00 -21.72
C TYR A 233 17.96 -5.50 -20.35
N GLN A 234 18.67 -4.69 -19.59
CA GLN A 234 19.05 -5.05 -18.21
C GLN A 234 17.87 -4.92 -17.22
N ILE A 235 16.99 -3.97 -17.47
CA ILE A 235 15.73 -3.86 -16.73
C ILE A 235 14.75 -4.95 -17.21
N GLY A 236 14.81 -5.34 -18.48
CA GLY A 236 13.95 -6.34 -19.12
C GLY A 236 14.00 -7.74 -18.49
N HIS A 237 15.13 -8.22 -18.03
CA HIS A 237 15.23 -9.50 -17.33
C HIS A 237 14.60 -9.48 -15.94
N LEU A 238 14.72 -8.37 -15.21
CA LEU A 238 13.95 -8.10 -13.99
C LEU A 238 12.46 -7.94 -14.28
N TYR A 239 12.15 -7.44 -15.48
CA TYR A 239 10.79 -7.13 -15.96
C TYR A 239 9.98 -8.36 -16.36
N GLN A 240 10.60 -9.36 -17.02
CA GLN A 240 9.89 -10.57 -17.43
C GLN A 240 9.27 -11.30 -16.23
N GLY A 241 9.94 -11.30 -15.09
CA GLY A 241 9.38 -11.87 -13.85
C GLY A 241 8.14 -11.14 -13.34
N ILE A 242 8.16 -9.80 -13.34
CA ILE A 242 7.03 -8.96 -12.89
C ILE A 242 5.87 -9.01 -13.90
N TYR A 243 6.18 -8.93 -15.19
CA TYR A 243 5.20 -8.93 -16.26
C TYR A 243 4.43 -10.25 -16.31
N LEU A 244 5.11 -11.40 -16.22
CA LEU A 244 4.50 -12.71 -16.18
C LEU A 244 3.66 -12.92 -14.91
N GLN A 245 4.10 -12.42 -13.74
CA GLN A 245 3.29 -12.47 -12.52
C GLN A 245 2.07 -11.55 -12.58
N MET A 246 2.23 -10.33 -13.10
CA MET A 246 1.11 -9.39 -13.18
C MET A 246 0.12 -9.75 -14.28
N THR A 247 0.56 -10.26 -15.44
CA THR A 247 -0.36 -10.71 -16.51
C THR A 247 -1.07 -12.00 -16.15
N ASN A 248 -0.44 -12.88 -15.39
CA ASN A 248 -1.08 -14.10 -14.90
C ASN A 248 -2.04 -13.83 -13.73
N ASN A 249 -1.83 -12.75 -12.96
CA ASN A 249 -2.63 -12.42 -11.77
C ASN A 249 -3.69 -11.33 -12.02
N PHE A 250 -3.51 -10.48 -13.02
CA PHE A 250 -4.43 -9.35 -13.28
C PHE A 250 -5.25 -9.55 -14.53
N GLY A 251 -5.52 -10.72 -15.05
CA GLY A 251 -6.35 -10.85 -16.23
C GLY A 251 -6.33 -9.62 -17.17
N THR A 252 -6.67 -9.66 -18.38
CA THR A 252 -6.64 -8.52 -19.33
C THR A 252 -7.32 -7.29 -18.72
N PHE A 253 -6.53 -6.31 -18.23
CA PHE A 253 -7.07 -5.00 -17.86
C PHE A 253 -7.69 -4.36 -19.11
N HIS A 254 -9.00 -4.31 -19.18
CA HIS A 254 -9.69 -3.46 -20.12
C HIS A 254 -9.51 -2.01 -19.64
N ILE A 255 -8.68 -1.27 -20.37
CA ILE A 255 -8.57 0.19 -20.25
C ILE A 255 -9.76 0.76 -21.04
N PHE A 256 -10.71 1.37 -20.34
CA PHE A 256 -11.60 2.33 -20.93
C PHE A 256 -10.96 3.71 -20.87
#